data_621f1d135bcc0c1efb0a2d39f3b9ba9c
#
_entry.id   621f1d135bcc0c1efb0a2d39f3b9ba9c
#
_cell.length_a   1.000
_cell.length_b   1.000
_cell.length_c   1.000
_cell.angle_alpha   90.00
_cell.angle_beta   90.00
_cell.angle_gamma   90.00
#
_symmetry.space_group_name_H-M   'P 1'
#
loop_
_entity.id
_entity.type
_entity.pdbx_description
1 polymer ?
#
loop_
_entity_poly.entity_id
_entity_poly.type
_entity_poly.pdbx_seq_one_letter_code
_entity_poly.pdbx_strand_id
1 'polypeptide(L)'
;MIKSFVTGAAAIAVSALAPLSAIAGPLYFNPEANVGAGENGVTGATVDLHVGAKGEGFFAQIGPMISVPDTGDTEVGVSGKAGYSFGAGYSELSFSSIDNDTTWNLKVGKSFEL
;
A
#
# COMPACT_ATOMS: atom_id res chain seq x y z
N MET A 1 -19.03 3.46 12.46
CA MET A 1 -18.61 3.66 11.07
C MET A 1 -17.17 3.31 10.82
N ILE A 2 -16.21 3.88 11.55
CA ILE A 2 -14.79 3.57 11.37
C ILE A 2 -14.49 2.09 11.58
N LYS A 3 -15.05 1.48 12.62
CA LYS A 3 -14.84 0.06 12.90
C LYS A 3 -15.34 -0.84 11.78
N SER A 4 -16.51 -0.55 11.21
CA SER A 4 -17.06 -1.31 10.09
C SER A 4 -16.19 -1.18 8.86
N PHE A 5 -15.65 0.01 8.62
CA PHE A 5 -14.79 0.27 7.48
C PHE A 5 -13.47 -0.51 7.58
N VAL A 6 -12.84 -0.47 8.76
CA VAL A 6 -11.59 -1.20 8.99
C VAL A 6 -11.79 -2.71 8.83
N THR A 7 -12.90 -3.23 9.34
CA THR A 7 -13.24 -4.65 9.19
C THR A 7 -13.43 -5.01 7.72
N GLY A 8 -14.12 -4.15 6.96
CA GLY A 8 -14.30 -4.36 5.53
C GLY A 8 -12.99 -4.37 4.77
N ALA A 9 -12.09 -3.43 5.07
CA ALA A 9 -10.78 -3.35 4.45
C ALA A 9 -9.95 -4.60 4.76
N ALA A 10 -9.97 -5.07 6.01
CA ALA A 10 -9.26 -6.28 6.40
C ALA A 10 -9.82 -7.52 5.68
N ALA A 11 -11.13 -7.61 5.54
CA ALA A 11 -11.76 -8.72 4.82
C ALA A 11 -11.37 -8.72 3.34
N ILE A 12 -11.33 -7.54 2.71
CA ILE A 12 -10.88 -7.41 1.33
C ILE A 12 -9.43 -7.85 1.19
N ALA A 13 -8.57 -7.44 2.11
CA ALA A 13 -7.17 -7.81 2.10
C ALA A 13 -6.99 -9.32 2.20
N VAL A 14 -7.69 -9.97 3.12
CA VAL A 14 -7.61 -11.42 3.30
C VAL A 14 -8.11 -12.14 2.06
N SER A 15 -9.22 -11.68 1.49
CA SER A 15 -9.78 -12.29 0.28
C SER A 15 -8.85 -12.16 -0.93
N ALA A 16 -8.16 -11.03 -1.04
CA ALA A 16 -7.19 -10.80 -2.12
C ALA A 16 -5.93 -11.65 -1.96
N LEU A 17 -5.51 -11.93 -0.72
CA LEU A 17 -4.29 -12.67 -0.44
C LEU A 17 -4.38 -14.15 -0.76
N ALA A 18 -5.58 -14.75 -0.62
CA ALA A 18 -5.74 -16.18 -0.86
C ALA A 18 -5.28 -16.60 -2.26
N PRO A 19 -5.73 -15.94 -3.36
CA PRO A 19 -5.23 -16.28 -4.68
C PRO A 19 -3.77 -15.86 -4.90
N LEU A 20 -3.32 -14.75 -4.28
CA LEU A 20 -1.94 -14.31 -4.41
C LEU A 20 -0.97 -15.31 -3.79
N SER A 21 -1.32 -15.85 -2.63
CA SER A 21 -0.51 -16.85 -1.95
C SER A 21 -0.32 -18.10 -2.78
N ALA A 22 -1.35 -18.53 -3.53
CA ALA A 22 -1.27 -19.69 -4.41
C ALA A 22 -0.31 -19.45 -5.59
N ILE A 23 -0.16 -18.21 -6.04
CA ILE A 23 0.67 -17.85 -7.20
C ILE A 23 2.07 -17.46 -6.77
N ALA A 24 2.17 -16.61 -5.74
CA ALA A 24 3.40 -15.92 -5.40
C ALA A 24 4.24 -16.59 -4.31
N GLY A 25 3.65 -17.50 -3.51
CA GLY A 25 4.38 -18.18 -2.44
C GLY A 25 4.13 -17.55 -1.08
N PRO A 26 5.16 -17.39 -0.23
CA PRO A 26 4.96 -17.04 1.18
C PRO A 26 4.34 -15.67 1.39
N LEU A 27 3.51 -15.59 2.41
CA LEU A 27 2.91 -14.32 2.84
C LEU A 27 3.88 -13.54 3.71
N TYR A 28 3.72 -12.22 3.71
CA TYR A 28 4.49 -11.36 4.60
C TYR A 28 3.61 -10.22 5.12
N PHE A 29 4.03 -9.63 6.23
CA PHE A 29 3.39 -8.46 6.81
C PHE A 29 4.35 -7.29 6.69
N ASN A 30 3.88 -6.19 6.13
CA ASN A 30 4.72 -5.01 5.89
C ASN A 30 4.02 -3.75 6.39
N PRO A 31 4.20 -3.39 7.67
CA PRO A 31 3.71 -2.12 8.15
C PRO A 31 4.62 -1.00 7.65
N GLU A 32 4.02 0.06 7.13
CA GLU A 32 4.77 1.20 6.61
C GLU A 32 4.22 2.49 7.23
N ALA A 33 5.10 3.43 7.49
CA ALA A 33 4.71 4.75 7.94
C ALA A 33 5.37 5.78 7.03
N ASN A 34 4.59 6.75 6.63
CA ASN A 34 5.06 7.83 5.77
C ASN A 34 4.72 9.16 6.44
N VAL A 35 5.69 10.06 6.50
CA VAL A 35 5.49 11.39 7.08
C VAL A 35 5.79 12.40 6.00
N GLY A 36 4.81 13.26 5.74
CA GLY A 36 4.99 14.37 4.83
C GLY A 36 5.51 15.58 5.57
N ALA A 37 6.39 16.33 4.94
CA ALA A 37 6.93 17.57 5.52
C ALA A 37 7.18 18.58 4.42
N GLY A 38 6.99 19.85 4.74
CA GLY A 38 7.22 20.95 3.84
C GLY A 38 7.92 22.09 4.55
N GLU A 39 7.93 23.25 3.94
CA GLU A 39 8.59 24.42 4.50
C GLU A 39 8.07 24.81 5.89
N ASN A 40 6.79 24.55 6.13
CA ASN A 40 6.14 24.92 7.39
C ASN A 40 6.05 23.76 8.38
N GLY A 41 6.81 22.68 8.16
CA GLY A 41 6.85 21.54 9.07
C GLY A 41 6.11 20.34 8.52
N VAL A 42 5.61 19.49 9.43
CA VAL A 42 4.93 18.25 9.07
C VAL A 42 3.55 18.54 8.47
N THR A 43 3.26 17.96 7.32
CA THR A 43 1.98 18.14 6.64
C THR A 43 1.00 17.01 6.94
N GLY A 44 1.47 15.91 7.48
CA GLY A 44 0.63 14.78 7.84
C GLY A 44 1.41 13.49 7.88
N ALA A 45 0.74 12.42 8.24
CA ALA A 45 1.34 11.09 8.29
C ALA A 45 0.34 10.05 7.81
N THR A 46 0.85 8.96 7.26
CA THR A 46 0.05 7.83 6.81
C THR A 46 0.67 6.56 7.34
N VAL A 47 -0.17 5.66 7.84
CA VAL A 47 0.26 4.33 8.27
C VAL A 47 -0.49 3.31 7.44
N ASP A 48 0.26 2.44 6.76
CA ASP A 48 -0.28 1.35 5.96
C ASP A 48 0.05 0.03 6.64
N LEU A 49 -0.97 -0.79 6.87
CA LEU A 49 -0.78 -2.11 7.47
C LEU A 49 -1.04 -3.16 6.40
N HIS A 50 -0.03 -3.39 5.59
CA HIS A 50 -0.15 -4.26 4.43
C HIS A 50 0.20 -5.71 4.73
N VAL A 51 -0.55 -6.62 4.14
CA VAL A 51 -0.22 -8.03 4.08
C VAL A 51 -0.05 -8.35 2.61
N GLY A 52 0.93 -9.14 2.28
CA GLY A 52 1.23 -9.42 0.89
C GLY A 52 1.78 -10.79 0.64
N ALA A 53 2.05 -11.05 -0.62
CA ALA A 53 2.69 -12.26 -1.09
C ALA A 53 3.75 -11.87 -2.12
N LYS A 54 4.85 -12.59 -2.14
CA LYS A 54 5.92 -12.33 -3.09
C LYS A 54 6.48 -13.59 -3.70
N GLY A 55 6.93 -13.49 -4.93
CA GLY A 55 7.59 -14.57 -5.64
C GLY A 55 8.86 -14.05 -6.31
N GLU A 56 9.39 -14.80 -7.26
CA GLU A 56 10.56 -14.35 -7.99
C GLU A 56 10.21 -13.15 -8.86
N GLY A 57 10.81 -12.01 -8.54
CA GLY A 57 10.67 -10.81 -9.34
C GLY A 57 9.38 -10.03 -9.14
N PHE A 58 8.43 -10.50 -8.32
CA PHE A 58 7.21 -9.73 -8.12
C PHE A 58 6.69 -9.81 -6.69
N PHE A 59 5.87 -8.82 -6.33
CA PHE A 59 5.18 -8.79 -5.06
C PHE A 59 3.84 -8.09 -5.22
N ALA A 60 2.92 -8.37 -4.30
CA ALA A 60 1.66 -7.65 -4.20
C ALA A 60 1.25 -7.59 -2.75
N GLN A 61 0.78 -6.45 -2.30
CA GLN A 61 0.34 -6.25 -0.93
C GLN A 61 -0.85 -5.32 -0.87
N ILE A 62 -1.68 -5.49 0.16
CA ILE A 62 -2.88 -4.70 0.36
C ILE A 62 -3.19 -4.68 1.87
N GLY A 63 -3.85 -3.64 2.31
CA GLY A 63 -4.28 -3.54 3.70
C GLY A 63 -4.91 -2.22 4.04
N PRO A 64 -5.38 -2.09 5.29
CA PRO A 64 -5.94 -0.83 5.76
C PRO A 64 -4.88 0.24 5.83
N MET A 65 -5.33 1.48 5.66
CA MET A 65 -4.51 2.67 5.67
C MET A 65 -5.15 3.68 6.61
N ILE A 66 -4.31 4.31 7.44
CA ILE A 66 -4.76 5.36 8.35
C ILE A 66 -4.03 6.64 7.95
N SER A 67 -4.81 7.67 7.66
CA SER A 67 -4.25 8.97 7.29
C SER A 67 -4.51 9.98 8.39
N VAL A 68 -3.45 10.60 8.87
CA VAL A 68 -3.49 11.62 9.91
C VAL A 68 -2.98 12.92 9.32
N PRO A 69 -3.86 13.76 8.79
CA PRO A 69 -3.41 15.03 8.22
C PRO A 69 -3.00 16.00 9.33
N ASP A 70 -2.19 16.97 8.95
CA ASP A 70 -1.76 18.04 9.87
C ASP A 70 -2.97 18.82 10.39
N THR A 71 -3.94 19.08 9.51
CA THR A 71 -5.20 19.70 9.86
C THR A 71 -6.34 18.84 9.35
N GLY A 72 -7.37 18.67 10.15
CA GLY A 72 -8.52 17.86 9.78
C GLY A 72 -8.58 16.56 10.57
N ASP A 73 -9.53 15.72 10.20
CA ASP A 73 -9.81 14.49 10.91
C ASP A 73 -8.98 13.32 10.39
N THR A 74 -8.68 12.39 11.28
CA THR A 74 -8.07 11.12 10.89
C THR A 74 -9.02 10.34 9.99
N GLU A 75 -8.50 9.85 8.88
CA GLU A 75 -9.29 9.08 7.93
C GLU A 75 -8.74 7.66 7.82
N VAL A 76 -9.63 6.73 7.51
CA VAL A 76 -9.27 5.32 7.33
C VAL A 76 -9.65 4.91 5.92
N GLY A 77 -8.73 4.24 5.25
CA GLY A 77 -8.94 3.78 3.89
C GLY A 77 -8.32 2.42 3.66
N VAL A 78 -8.16 2.08 2.40
CA VAL A 78 -7.47 0.88 1.96
C VAL A 78 -6.43 1.28 0.92
N SER A 79 -5.27 0.65 0.98
CA SER A 79 -4.22 0.89 0.01
C SER A 79 -3.56 -0.41 -0.37
N GLY A 80 -2.85 -0.39 -1.48
CA GLY A 80 -2.13 -1.57 -1.93
C GLY A 80 -1.14 -1.22 -3.02
N LYS A 81 -0.24 -2.14 -3.28
CA LYS A 81 0.70 -1.99 -4.37
C LYS A 81 1.16 -3.35 -4.88
N ALA A 82 1.52 -3.38 -6.14
CA ALA A 82 2.09 -4.55 -6.79
C ALA A 82 3.29 -4.11 -7.60
N GLY A 83 4.34 -4.89 -7.57
CA GLY A 83 5.55 -4.56 -8.30
C GLY A 83 6.15 -5.75 -9.00
N TYR A 84 6.91 -5.47 -10.06
CA TYR A 84 7.58 -6.49 -10.84
C TYR A 84 8.97 -5.98 -11.22
N SER A 85 9.97 -6.84 -11.04
CA SER A 85 11.35 -6.56 -11.40
C SER A 85 11.75 -7.40 -12.62
N PHE A 86 12.39 -6.78 -13.58
CA PHE A 86 12.84 -7.45 -14.80
C PHE A 86 14.25 -6.97 -15.13
N GLY A 87 15.24 -7.77 -14.79
CA GLY A 87 16.64 -7.36 -14.90
C GLY A 87 16.94 -6.19 -13.99
N ALA A 88 17.47 -5.10 -14.55
CA ALA A 88 17.74 -3.88 -13.79
C ALA A 88 16.51 -2.95 -13.70
N GLY A 89 15.45 -3.27 -14.43
CA GLY A 89 14.23 -2.48 -14.44
C GLY A 89 13.21 -2.95 -13.43
N TYR A 90 12.27 -2.07 -13.11
CA TYR A 90 11.15 -2.41 -12.23
C TYR A 90 9.94 -1.56 -12.56
N SER A 91 8.78 -2.09 -12.21
CA SER A 91 7.52 -1.34 -12.29
C SER A 91 6.74 -1.57 -11.02
N GLU A 92 5.99 -0.57 -10.60
CA GLU A 92 5.18 -0.64 -9.39
C GLU A 92 3.89 0.13 -9.61
N LEU A 93 2.78 -0.53 -9.38
CA LEU A 93 1.46 0.09 -9.42
C LEU A 93 0.92 0.13 -8.00
N SER A 94 0.50 1.31 -7.56
CA SER A 94 -0.06 1.47 -6.22
C SER A 94 -1.41 2.18 -6.31
N PHE A 95 -2.22 1.97 -5.28
CA PHE A 95 -3.49 2.67 -5.16
C PHE A 95 -3.77 2.98 -3.70
N SER A 96 -4.60 3.98 -3.48
CA SER A 96 -5.17 4.28 -2.18
C SER A 96 -6.59 4.74 -2.36
N SER A 97 -7.47 4.34 -1.46
CA SER A 97 -8.88 4.68 -1.53
C SER A 97 -9.36 5.12 -0.16
N ILE A 98 -9.84 6.36 -0.08
CA ILE A 98 -10.40 6.96 1.13
C ILE A 98 -11.71 7.66 0.71
N ASP A 99 -12.81 7.37 1.40
CA ASP A 99 -14.11 8.03 1.17
C ASP A 99 -14.53 8.02 -0.30
N ASN A 100 -14.40 6.89 -0.97
CA ASN A 100 -14.73 6.70 -2.38
C ASN A 100 -13.81 7.44 -3.35
N ASP A 101 -12.78 8.12 -2.85
CA ASP A 101 -11.75 8.69 -3.68
C ASP A 101 -10.61 7.70 -3.84
N THR A 102 -10.38 7.25 -5.05
CA THR A 102 -9.31 6.31 -5.35
C THR A 102 -8.23 6.98 -6.18
N THR A 103 -7.00 6.87 -5.73
CA THR A 103 -5.84 7.42 -6.41
C THR A 103 -4.96 6.26 -6.88
N TRP A 104 -4.51 6.34 -8.11
CA TRP A 104 -3.61 5.35 -8.70
C TRP A 104 -2.27 5.99 -9.01
N ASN A 105 -1.21 5.23 -8.86
CA ASN A 105 0.13 5.69 -9.19
C ASN A 105 0.92 4.56 -9.84
N LEU A 106 1.55 4.86 -10.97
CA LEU A 106 2.41 3.91 -11.67
C LEU A 106 3.83 4.44 -11.66
N LYS A 107 4.75 3.63 -11.18
CA LYS A 107 6.17 3.96 -11.16
C LYS A 107 6.92 2.96 -12.03
N VAL A 108 7.77 3.45 -12.91
CA VAL A 108 8.65 2.61 -13.72
C VAL A 108 10.05 3.17 -13.63
N GLY A 109 11.01 2.32 -13.39
CA GLY A 109 12.36 2.78 -13.23
C GLY A 109 13.39 1.74 -13.64
N LYS A 110 14.62 2.16 -13.64
CA LYS A 110 15.76 1.30 -13.94
C LYS A 110 16.93 1.72 -13.07
N SER A 111 17.61 0.73 -12.48
CA SER A 111 18.77 0.97 -11.66
C SER A 111 20.04 0.78 -12.48
N PHE A 112 21.00 1.69 -12.30
CA PHE A 112 22.30 1.62 -12.95
C PHE A 112 23.37 1.56 -11.87
N GLU A 113 24.33 0.69 -12.02
CA GLU A 113 25.48 0.66 -11.12
C GLU A 113 26.43 1.81 -11.45
N LEU A 114 26.95 2.44 -10.41
CA LEU A 114 27.91 3.53 -10.55
C LEU A 114 29.34 3.05 -10.39
#